data_7ee6d4927d55c105be00fe3f406cabf1
#
_entry.id   7ee6d4927d55c105be00fe3f406cabf1
#
_cell.length_a   1.000
_cell.length_b   1.000
_cell.length_c   1.000
_cell.angle_alpha   90.00
_cell.angle_beta   90.00
_cell.angle_gamma   90.00
#
_symmetry.space_group_name_H-M   'P 1'
#
loop_
_entity.id
_entity.type
_entity.pdbx_description
1 polymer ?
#
loop_
_entity_poly.entity_id
_entity_poly.type
_entity_poly.pdbx_seq_one_letter_code
_entity_poly.pdbx_strand_id
1 'polypeptide(L)'
;EKQLKEKQAYVQKQVGNFCKVLPILGMDEPYHYRNKVHAVFDIEKKRGSRPGARGNGKAANGKQGNGKNGRLAAKPAPGGIISGVYKAGTHEVINIDACQIEDELSSAIIRDIRGLLHSFKIRTYDEDTGYGLLRHVLVRRGFHSGEVMVVLVLGSPVLPSKNHFVKALRELHPEISTVIVNVNDKRTSMVLGDKESVIYGKGYIEDTLCGCTFR
;
A
#
# COMPACT_ATOMS: atom_id res chain seq x y z
N GLU A 1 -11.56 17.76 20.75
CA GLU A 1 -12.22 19.05 21.04
C GLU A 1 -11.50 20.26 20.45
N LYS A 2 -10.17 20.41 20.63
CA LYS A 2 -9.41 21.57 20.12
C LYS A 2 -9.58 21.76 18.61
N GLN A 3 -9.43 20.68 17.82
CA GLN A 3 -9.59 20.70 16.37
C GLN A 3 -10.99 21.13 15.92
N LEU A 4 -12.05 20.72 16.63
CA LEU A 4 -13.42 21.13 16.32
C LEU A 4 -13.62 22.61 16.57
N LYS A 5 -13.11 23.15 17.69
CA LYS A 5 -13.14 24.59 18.00
C LYS A 5 -12.43 25.44 16.95
N GLU A 6 -11.23 24.98 16.52
CA GLU A 6 -10.46 25.68 15.47
C GLU A 6 -11.21 25.69 14.13
N LYS A 7 -11.79 24.54 13.72
CA LYS A 7 -12.59 24.45 12.50
C LYS A 7 -13.86 25.32 12.57
N GLN A 8 -14.57 25.30 13.69
CA GLN A 8 -15.75 26.16 13.92
C GLN A 8 -15.37 27.64 13.79
N ALA A 9 -14.30 28.07 14.48
CA ALA A 9 -13.85 29.46 14.41
C ALA A 9 -13.44 29.87 12.99
N TYR A 10 -12.78 28.96 12.26
CA TYR A 10 -12.41 29.22 10.86
C TYR A 10 -13.64 29.48 9.99
N VAL A 11 -14.65 28.59 10.03
CA VAL A 11 -15.88 28.74 9.24
C VAL A 11 -16.65 30.00 9.66
N GLN A 12 -16.76 30.25 10.96
CA GLN A 12 -17.40 31.47 11.49
C GLN A 12 -16.74 32.74 10.94
N LYS A 13 -15.40 32.77 10.86
CA LYS A 13 -14.66 33.90 10.29
C LYS A 13 -14.94 34.10 8.80
N GLN A 14 -15.09 33.00 8.03
CA GLN A 14 -15.27 33.10 6.58
C GLN A 14 -16.68 33.49 6.17
N VAL A 15 -17.70 32.93 6.81
CA VAL A 15 -19.09 33.09 6.36
C VAL A 15 -20.05 33.67 7.39
N GLY A 16 -19.59 33.89 8.63
CA GLY A 16 -20.45 34.37 9.72
C GLY A 16 -21.08 35.74 9.49
N ASN A 17 -20.51 36.57 8.59
CA ASN A 17 -21.10 37.86 8.20
C ASN A 17 -22.24 37.72 7.18
N PHE A 18 -22.38 36.56 6.55
CA PHE A 18 -23.35 36.30 5.50
C PHE A 18 -24.51 35.44 5.99
N CYS A 19 -24.24 34.52 6.93
CA CYS A 19 -25.24 33.61 7.47
C CYS A 19 -24.89 33.14 8.89
N LYS A 20 -25.90 32.63 9.60
CA LYS A 20 -25.66 31.96 10.90
C LYS A 20 -24.90 30.65 10.69
N VAL A 21 -23.76 30.52 11.31
CA VAL A 21 -23.00 29.26 11.35
C VAL A 21 -23.50 28.41 12.51
N LEU A 22 -23.99 27.22 12.21
CA LEU A 22 -24.42 26.25 13.20
C LEU A 22 -23.22 25.60 13.89
N PRO A 23 -23.39 25.02 15.11
CA PRO A 23 -22.35 24.29 15.77
C PRO A 23 -21.82 23.13 14.89
N ILE A 24 -20.50 22.93 14.92
CA ILE A 24 -19.87 21.86 14.17
C ILE A 24 -20.28 20.48 14.72
N LEU A 25 -20.65 19.58 13.81
CA LEU A 25 -20.89 18.18 14.13
C LEU A 25 -19.56 17.43 14.05
N GLY A 26 -19.12 16.85 15.14
CA GLY A 26 -17.93 15.99 15.20
C GLY A 26 -18.27 14.54 14.93
N MET A 27 -17.26 13.73 14.61
CA MET A 27 -17.40 12.29 14.64
C MET A 27 -17.30 11.79 16.09
N ASP A 28 -18.14 10.81 16.44
CA ASP A 28 -18.07 10.15 17.76
C ASP A 28 -16.78 9.32 17.86
N GLU A 29 -16.45 8.55 16.82
CA GLU A 29 -15.24 7.75 16.70
C GLU A 29 -14.34 8.27 15.57
N PRO A 30 -13.40 9.19 15.84
CA PRO A 30 -12.59 9.86 14.81
C PRO A 30 -11.38 9.04 14.34
N TYR A 31 -11.29 7.78 14.72
CA TYR A 31 -10.21 6.86 14.35
C TYR A 31 -10.71 5.77 13.39
N HIS A 32 -9.79 5.19 12.64
CA HIS A 32 -10.00 4.02 11.75
C HIS A 32 -11.18 4.13 10.78
N TYR A 33 -11.60 5.35 10.44
CA TYR A 33 -12.76 5.61 9.58
C TYR A 33 -12.46 5.53 8.08
N ARG A 34 -11.18 5.54 7.69
CA ARG A 34 -10.78 5.54 6.28
C ARG A 34 -10.85 4.13 5.70
N ASN A 35 -11.90 3.85 4.94
CA ASN A 35 -12.16 2.55 4.32
C ASN A 35 -11.53 2.36 2.93
N LYS A 36 -10.83 3.36 2.41
CA LYS A 36 -9.99 3.29 1.20
C LYS A 36 -8.56 3.63 1.58
N VAL A 37 -7.71 2.64 1.58
CA VAL A 37 -6.29 2.76 1.92
C VAL A 37 -5.45 2.53 0.69
N HIS A 38 -4.39 3.30 0.54
CA HIS A 38 -3.43 3.21 -0.55
C HIS A 38 -2.03 3.21 0.03
N ALA A 39 -1.24 2.20 -0.33
CA ALA A 39 0.15 2.09 0.07
C ALA A 39 1.09 1.94 -1.12
N VAL A 40 2.22 2.59 -1.04
CA VAL A 40 3.38 2.40 -1.92
C VAL A 40 4.30 1.38 -1.29
N PHE A 41 5.00 0.59 -2.10
CA PHE A 41 5.96 -0.40 -1.64
C PHE A 41 7.36 -0.08 -2.14
N ASP A 42 8.35 -0.19 -1.26
CA ASP A 42 9.78 0.01 -1.59
C ASP A 42 10.65 -0.91 -0.73
N ILE A 43 11.94 -0.89 -0.99
CA ILE A 43 12.95 -1.53 -0.15
C ILE A 43 13.53 -0.47 0.79
N GLU A 44 13.64 -0.79 2.08
CA GLU A 44 14.24 0.09 3.06
C GLU A 44 15.68 0.45 2.66
N LYS A 45 15.91 1.71 2.31
CA LYS A 45 17.23 2.24 1.94
C LYS A 45 18.01 2.52 3.24
N LYS A 46 19.16 1.89 3.45
CA LYS A 46 20.03 2.22 4.60
C LYS A 46 20.37 3.71 4.56
N ARG A 47 20.12 4.40 5.67
CA ARG A 47 20.59 5.79 5.87
C ARG A 47 22.11 5.82 5.66
N GLY A 48 22.58 6.36 4.54
CA GLY A 48 24.01 6.50 4.24
C GLY A 48 24.44 6.27 2.80
N SER A 49 23.65 5.67 1.94
CA SER A 49 23.99 5.54 0.52
C SER A 49 23.51 6.75 -0.29
N ARG A 50 24.32 7.81 -0.36
CA ARG A 50 24.17 8.87 -1.37
C ARG A 50 24.36 8.23 -2.76
N PRO A 51 23.50 8.44 -3.75
CA PRO A 51 23.78 8.10 -5.13
C PRO A 51 24.86 9.07 -5.63
N GLY A 52 26.03 8.56 -5.94
CA GLY A 52 27.05 9.33 -6.63
C GLY A 52 28.44 9.33 -5.97
N ALA A 53 29.11 8.20 -5.97
CA ALA A 53 30.57 8.14 -6.03
C ALA A 53 30.95 6.88 -6.81
N ARG A 54 31.30 7.04 -8.08
CA ARG A 54 32.02 6.02 -8.85
C ARG A 54 33.39 5.82 -8.20
N GLY A 55 33.51 4.83 -7.35
CA GLY A 55 34.76 4.35 -6.81
C GLY A 55 35.29 3.18 -7.67
N ASN A 56 36.35 3.40 -8.42
CA ASN A 56 37.18 2.36 -9.01
C ASN A 56 37.74 1.49 -7.89
N GLY A 57 37.27 0.26 -7.73
CA GLY A 57 37.76 -0.71 -6.74
C GLY A 57 38.05 -2.04 -7.40
N LYS A 58 39.34 -2.39 -7.44
CA LYS A 58 39.97 -3.58 -7.99
C LYS A 58 39.32 -4.88 -7.51
N ALA A 59 39.22 -5.83 -8.44
CA ALA A 59 38.89 -7.23 -8.20
C ALA A 59 39.87 -7.87 -7.20
N ALA A 60 39.36 -8.51 -6.15
CA ALA A 60 40.09 -9.43 -5.31
C ALA A 60 39.48 -10.84 -5.45
N ASN A 61 40.29 -11.74 -5.99
CA ASN A 61 40.07 -13.18 -6.14
C ASN A 61 40.05 -13.85 -4.75
N GLY A 62 39.08 -14.69 -4.44
CA GLY A 62 39.00 -15.40 -3.16
C GLY A 62 38.13 -16.64 -3.18
N LYS A 63 38.75 -17.78 -3.57
CA LYS A 63 38.55 -19.19 -3.22
C LYS A 63 37.16 -19.72 -2.80
N GLN A 64 36.72 -20.72 -3.60
CA GLN A 64 35.70 -21.74 -3.28
C GLN A 64 36.01 -22.48 -1.97
N GLY A 65 34.99 -22.58 -1.12
CA GLY A 65 34.93 -23.47 0.03
C GLY A 65 33.65 -24.31 -0.03
N ASN A 66 33.82 -25.62 -0.26
CA ASN A 66 32.79 -26.65 -0.30
C ASN A 66 32.34 -26.99 1.13
N GLY A 67 31.03 -27.03 1.45
CA GLY A 67 30.58 -27.40 2.80
C GLY A 67 29.08 -27.50 3.01
N LYS A 68 28.51 -28.66 2.74
CA LYS A 68 27.42 -29.41 3.40
C LYS A 68 26.19 -28.67 3.97
N ASN A 69 25.05 -29.12 3.46
CA ASN A 69 23.68 -29.16 3.97
C ASN A 69 23.44 -28.70 5.43
N GLY A 70 22.74 -27.60 5.57
CA GLY A 70 21.97 -27.15 6.69
C GLY A 70 20.90 -26.19 6.21
N ARG A 71 19.63 -26.53 6.37
CA ARG A 71 18.50 -25.59 6.16
C ARG A 71 18.69 -24.41 7.11
N LEU A 72 19.40 -23.40 6.67
CA LEU A 72 19.47 -22.10 7.33
C LEU A 72 18.37 -21.24 6.74
N ALA A 73 17.43 -20.81 7.61
CA ALA A 73 16.53 -19.73 7.32
C ALA A 73 17.36 -18.59 6.68
N ALA A 74 17.00 -18.23 5.45
CA ALA A 74 17.68 -17.15 4.74
C ALA A 74 17.57 -15.89 5.61
N LYS A 75 18.74 -15.34 6.00
CA LYS A 75 18.78 -14.01 6.63
C LYS A 75 18.03 -13.05 5.71
N PRO A 76 17.13 -12.20 6.25
CA PRO A 76 16.49 -11.17 5.45
C PRO A 76 17.59 -10.36 4.75
N ALA A 77 17.42 -10.14 3.45
CA ALA A 77 18.32 -9.29 2.68
C ALA A 77 18.42 -7.92 3.37
N PRO A 78 19.58 -7.24 3.32
CA PRO A 78 19.72 -5.92 3.91
C PRO A 78 18.81 -4.93 3.19
N GLY A 79 17.74 -4.50 3.88
CA GLY A 79 16.64 -3.71 3.37
C GLY A 79 15.38 -4.55 3.29
N GLY A 80 14.54 -4.58 4.37
CA GLY A 80 13.22 -5.20 4.35
C GLY A 80 12.28 -4.45 3.39
N ILE A 81 11.24 -5.12 2.90
CA ILE A 81 10.18 -4.44 2.15
C ILE A 81 9.40 -3.57 3.14
N ILE A 82 9.25 -2.29 2.80
CA ILE A 82 8.44 -1.31 3.53
C ILE A 82 7.22 -0.94 2.70
N SER A 83 6.19 -0.46 3.38
CA SER A 83 5.01 0.10 2.71
C SER A 83 4.49 1.32 3.46
N GLY A 84 3.95 2.28 2.72
CA GLY A 84 3.42 3.51 3.30
C GLY A 84 3.12 4.56 2.25
N VAL A 85 3.57 5.78 2.48
CA VAL A 85 3.33 6.92 1.59
C VAL A 85 4.65 7.56 1.18
N TYR A 86 4.65 8.23 0.03
CA TYR A 86 5.79 9.06 -0.36
C TYR A 86 5.93 10.28 0.56
N LYS A 87 7.16 10.56 0.95
CA LYS A 87 7.52 11.84 1.50
C LYS A 87 7.29 12.93 0.46
N ALA A 88 6.66 14.03 0.88
CA ALA A 88 6.26 15.11 -0.02
C ALA A 88 7.40 15.56 -0.95
N GLY A 89 7.13 15.58 -2.26
CA GLY A 89 8.08 15.99 -3.30
C GLY A 89 9.22 15.01 -3.59
N THR A 90 9.13 13.76 -3.13
CA THR A 90 10.17 12.73 -3.33
C THR A 90 9.56 11.37 -3.66
N HIS A 91 10.39 10.41 -4.11
CA HIS A 91 10.05 8.99 -4.20
C HIS A 91 10.51 8.18 -2.95
N GLU A 92 10.91 8.87 -1.87
CA GLU A 92 11.27 8.22 -0.60
C GLU A 92 9.98 7.74 0.10
N VAL A 93 9.89 6.44 0.39
CA VAL A 93 8.73 5.87 1.09
C VAL A 93 8.93 5.98 2.60
N ILE A 94 7.96 6.57 3.27
CA ILE A 94 7.85 6.57 4.73
C ILE A 94 7.09 5.31 5.13
N ASN A 95 7.76 4.41 5.88
CA ASN A 95 7.11 3.19 6.36
C ASN A 95 5.98 3.51 7.33
N ILE A 96 4.80 2.90 7.11
CA ILE A 96 3.63 3.01 7.97
C ILE A 96 3.21 1.58 8.35
N ASP A 97 3.40 1.23 9.61
CA ASP A 97 2.96 -0.06 10.15
C ASP A 97 1.57 0.02 10.79
N ALA A 98 1.20 1.20 11.28
CA ALA A 98 -0.13 1.49 11.81
C ALA A 98 -0.48 2.96 11.57
N CYS A 99 -1.73 3.21 11.17
CA CYS A 99 -2.26 4.54 10.95
C CYS A 99 -3.54 4.71 11.77
N GLN A 100 -3.65 5.79 12.52
CA GLN A 100 -4.81 6.02 13.39
C GLN A 100 -6.11 6.30 12.64
N ILE A 101 -6.04 6.65 11.35
CA ILE A 101 -7.23 6.96 10.56
C ILE A 101 -7.59 5.88 9.56
N GLU A 102 -6.65 4.99 9.20
CA GLU A 102 -6.91 3.89 8.27
C GLU A 102 -7.65 2.75 8.96
N ASP A 103 -8.54 2.09 8.23
CA ASP A 103 -9.18 0.85 8.67
C ASP A 103 -8.11 -0.19 9.05
N GLU A 104 -8.27 -0.80 10.23
CA GLU A 104 -7.26 -1.71 10.80
C GLU A 104 -7.06 -2.96 9.95
N LEU A 105 -8.15 -3.52 9.39
CA LEU A 105 -8.08 -4.69 8.50
C LEU A 105 -7.33 -4.34 7.22
N SER A 106 -7.59 -3.17 6.63
CA SER A 106 -6.88 -2.70 5.44
C SER A 106 -5.39 -2.53 5.69
N SER A 107 -5.01 -1.97 6.85
CA SER A 107 -3.61 -1.85 7.27
C SER A 107 -2.96 -3.22 7.51
N ALA A 108 -3.69 -4.19 8.09
CA ALA A 108 -3.22 -5.57 8.27
C ALA A 108 -2.95 -6.25 6.92
N ILE A 109 -3.89 -6.15 5.97
CA ILE A 109 -3.73 -6.69 4.61
C ILE A 109 -2.46 -6.14 3.93
N ILE A 110 -2.21 -4.83 4.03
CA ILE A 110 -1.01 -4.21 3.45
C ILE A 110 0.27 -4.76 4.09
N ARG A 111 0.29 -4.93 5.42
CA ARG A 111 1.45 -5.52 6.12
C ARG A 111 1.72 -6.96 5.68
N ASP A 112 0.66 -7.77 5.56
CA ASP A 112 0.81 -9.18 5.20
C ASP A 112 1.21 -9.36 3.73
N ILE A 113 0.76 -8.46 2.84
CA ILE A 113 1.26 -8.40 1.47
C ILE A 113 2.79 -8.21 1.45
N ARG A 114 3.40 -7.41 2.34
CA ARG A 114 4.88 -7.30 2.44
C ARG A 114 5.54 -8.67 2.64
N GLY A 115 4.99 -9.48 3.54
CA GLY A 115 5.46 -10.84 3.79
C GLY A 115 5.32 -11.76 2.58
N LEU A 116 4.17 -11.66 1.89
CA LEU A 116 3.91 -12.43 0.68
C LEU A 116 4.84 -12.03 -0.47
N LEU A 117 5.12 -10.75 -0.66
CA LEU A 117 6.08 -10.29 -1.68
C LEU A 117 7.44 -10.96 -1.50
N HIS A 118 7.92 -11.05 -0.26
CA HIS A 118 9.18 -11.74 0.04
C HIS A 118 9.08 -13.24 -0.27
N SER A 119 8.01 -13.91 0.16
CA SER A 119 7.79 -15.36 -0.02
C SER A 119 7.68 -15.75 -1.49
N PHE A 120 7.02 -14.93 -2.29
CA PHE A 120 6.81 -15.15 -3.73
C PHE A 120 7.90 -14.53 -4.60
N LYS A 121 8.93 -13.91 -4.00
CA LYS A 121 10.05 -13.23 -4.69
C LYS A 121 9.57 -12.16 -5.67
N ILE A 122 8.50 -11.46 -5.33
CA ILE A 122 7.95 -10.34 -6.09
C ILE A 122 8.72 -9.08 -5.67
N ARG A 123 9.32 -8.39 -6.65
CA ARG A 123 10.07 -7.16 -6.40
C ARG A 123 9.13 -5.96 -6.34
N THR A 124 9.40 -5.04 -5.43
CA THR A 124 8.80 -3.71 -5.44
C THR A 124 9.32 -2.91 -6.65
N TYR A 125 8.46 -2.03 -7.19
CA TYR A 125 8.83 -1.16 -8.31
C TYR A 125 9.60 0.05 -7.79
N ASP A 126 10.70 0.37 -8.45
CA ASP A 126 11.52 1.55 -8.17
C ASP A 126 11.21 2.60 -9.25
N GLU A 127 10.61 3.73 -8.84
CA GLU A 127 10.19 4.81 -9.73
C GLU A 127 11.38 5.51 -10.40
N ASP A 128 12.55 5.52 -9.77
CA ASP A 128 13.74 6.19 -10.30
C ASP A 128 14.38 5.36 -11.43
N THR A 129 14.43 4.04 -11.26
CA THR A 129 15.04 3.13 -12.25
C THR A 129 14.04 2.54 -13.24
N GLY A 130 12.77 2.44 -12.86
CA GLY A 130 11.72 1.78 -13.64
C GLY A 130 11.74 0.26 -13.55
N TYR A 131 12.50 -0.32 -12.60
CA TYR A 131 12.59 -1.76 -12.40
C TYR A 131 11.73 -2.24 -11.23
N GLY A 132 11.19 -3.44 -11.36
CA GLY A 132 10.34 -4.07 -10.37
C GLY A 132 8.94 -4.33 -10.88
N LEU A 133 8.07 -4.83 -10.02
CA LEU A 133 6.72 -5.25 -10.41
C LEU A 133 5.64 -4.51 -9.63
N LEU A 134 5.59 -4.67 -8.29
CA LEU A 134 4.53 -4.08 -7.47
C LEU A 134 4.83 -2.61 -7.16
N ARG A 135 3.96 -1.73 -7.65
CA ARG A 135 4.03 -0.28 -7.41
C ARG A 135 3.21 0.12 -6.19
N HIS A 136 1.93 -0.20 -6.21
CA HIS A 136 0.97 0.21 -5.20
C HIS A 136 0.02 -0.94 -4.84
N VAL A 137 -0.56 -0.85 -3.66
CA VAL A 137 -1.71 -1.65 -3.26
C VAL A 137 -2.81 -0.71 -2.80
N LEU A 138 -4.01 -0.89 -3.33
CA LEU A 138 -5.21 -0.24 -2.83
C LEU A 138 -6.08 -1.28 -2.16
N VAL A 139 -6.56 -0.97 -0.96
CA VAL A 139 -7.55 -1.76 -0.26
C VAL A 139 -8.79 -0.89 -0.06
N ARG A 140 -9.95 -1.42 -0.43
CA ARG A 140 -11.23 -0.79 -0.18
C ARG A 140 -12.13 -1.76 0.56
N ARG A 141 -12.73 -1.31 1.64
CA ARG A 141 -13.67 -2.09 2.44
C ARG A 141 -15.06 -1.46 2.41
N GLY A 142 -16.09 -2.27 2.18
CA GLY A 142 -17.48 -1.88 2.42
C GLY A 142 -17.74 -1.82 3.92
N PHE A 143 -18.32 -0.73 4.40
CA PHE A 143 -18.54 -0.52 5.84
C PHE A 143 -19.63 -1.46 6.38
N HIS A 144 -20.77 -1.55 5.68
CA HIS A 144 -21.88 -2.41 6.06
C HIS A 144 -21.74 -3.84 5.56
N SER A 145 -21.25 -4.02 4.33
CA SER A 145 -21.10 -5.36 3.74
C SER A 145 -19.92 -6.13 4.32
N GLY A 146 -18.89 -5.44 4.80
CA GLY A 146 -17.62 -6.06 5.20
C GLY A 146 -16.80 -6.60 4.04
N GLU A 147 -17.28 -6.51 2.79
CA GLU A 147 -16.55 -6.96 1.60
C GLU A 147 -15.25 -6.17 1.43
N VAL A 148 -14.17 -6.86 1.06
CA VAL A 148 -12.86 -6.25 0.84
C VAL A 148 -12.41 -6.46 -0.60
N MET A 149 -12.02 -5.37 -1.25
CA MET A 149 -11.37 -5.36 -2.55
C MET A 149 -9.90 -4.99 -2.40
N VAL A 150 -9.03 -5.80 -3.00
CA VAL A 150 -7.59 -5.52 -3.10
C VAL A 150 -7.23 -5.30 -4.56
N VAL A 151 -6.62 -4.15 -4.86
CA VAL A 151 -6.07 -3.82 -6.18
C VAL A 151 -4.56 -3.81 -6.10
N LEU A 152 -3.92 -4.70 -6.84
CA LEU A 152 -2.46 -4.76 -7.00
C LEU A 152 -2.07 -3.96 -8.25
N VAL A 153 -1.40 -2.84 -8.07
CA VAL A 153 -0.91 -2.02 -9.19
C VAL A 153 0.49 -2.46 -9.56
N LEU A 154 0.61 -2.97 -10.77
CA LEU A 154 1.84 -3.60 -11.28
C LEU A 154 2.43 -2.79 -12.43
N GLY A 155 3.77 -2.78 -12.53
CA GLY A 155 4.50 -2.22 -13.67
C GLY A 155 4.44 -3.09 -14.94
N SER A 156 3.88 -4.31 -14.85
CA SER A 156 3.67 -5.21 -15.98
C SER A 156 2.48 -6.14 -15.72
N PRO A 157 1.85 -6.73 -16.75
CA PRO A 157 0.59 -7.47 -16.60
C PRO A 157 0.73 -8.86 -15.93
N VAL A 158 1.95 -9.34 -15.73
CA VAL A 158 2.18 -10.71 -15.25
C VAL A 158 2.54 -10.72 -13.76
N LEU A 159 1.63 -11.22 -12.94
CA LEU A 159 1.90 -11.54 -11.54
C LEU A 159 2.42 -12.98 -11.43
N PRO A 160 3.68 -13.19 -11.00
CA PRO A 160 4.22 -14.53 -10.81
C PRO A 160 3.42 -15.32 -9.78
N SER A 161 3.18 -16.62 -10.07
CA SER A 161 2.44 -17.53 -9.19
C SER A 161 1.09 -16.99 -8.72
N LYS A 162 0.39 -16.25 -9.59
CA LYS A 162 -0.85 -15.52 -9.32
C LYS A 162 -1.84 -16.29 -8.44
N ASN A 163 -2.15 -17.53 -8.80
CA ASN A 163 -3.16 -18.33 -8.09
C ASN A 163 -2.71 -18.68 -6.66
N HIS A 164 -1.43 -19.00 -6.46
CA HIS A 164 -0.88 -19.29 -5.14
C HIS A 164 -0.78 -18.03 -4.28
N PHE A 165 -0.41 -16.90 -4.88
CA PHE A 165 -0.37 -15.61 -4.18
C PHE A 165 -1.78 -15.23 -3.67
N VAL A 166 -2.79 -15.29 -4.53
CA VAL A 166 -4.18 -14.99 -4.15
C VAL A 166 -4.69 -15.98 -3.09
N LYS A 167 -4.37 -17.27 -3.22
CA LYS A 167 -4.73 -18.28 -2.22
C LYS A 167 -4.12 -17.95 -0.87
N ALA A 168 -2.80 -17.69 -0.80
CA ALA A 168 -2.11 -17.37 0.44
C ALA A 168 -2.64 -16.07 1.08
N LEU A 169 -2.93 -15.04 0.27
CA LEU A 169 -3.50 -13.79 0.75
C LEU A 169 -4.89 -14.00 1.37
N ARG A 170 -5.73 -14.83 0.76
CA ARG A 170 -7.06 -15.15 1.26
C ARG A 170 -7.07 -16.11 2.45
N GLU A 171 -6.06 -16.95 2.59
CA GLU A 171 -5.88 -17.76 3.80
C GLU A 171 -5.58 -16.90 5.02
N LEU A 172 -4.88 -15.77 4.84
CA LEU A 172 -4.64 -14.77 5.89
C LEU A 172 -5.86 -13.85 6.12
N HIS A 173 -6.57 -13.51 5.04
CA HIS A 173 -7.68 -12.54 5.04
C HIS A 173 -8.88 -13.10 4.26
N PRO A 174 -9.70 -13.95 4.87
CA PRO A 174 -10.88 -14.56 4.21
C PRO A 174 -11.96 -13.54 3.82
N GLU A 175 -11.94 -12.33 4.40
CA GLU A 175 -12.84 -11.22 4.09
C GLU A 175 -12.61 -10.65 2.69
N ILE A 176 -11.48 -10.94 2.05
CA ILE A 176 -11.20 -10.48 0.70
C ILE A 176 -12.16 -11.15 -0.28
N SER A 177 -13.09 -10.34 -0.81
CA SER A 177 -14.12 -10.74 -1.76
C SER A 177 -13.64 -10.70 -3.20
N THR A 178 -12.69 -9.82 -3.50
CA THR A 178 -12.16 -9.67 -4.86
C THR A 178 -10.73 -9.15 -4.89
N VAL A 179 -9.94 -9.63 -5.87
CA VAL A 179 -8.57 -9.17 -6.13
C VAL A 179 -8.46 -8.79 -7.60
N ILE A 180 -7.94 -7.59 -7.85
CA ILE A 180 -7.75 -7.01 -9.18
C ILE A 180 -6.26 -6.73 -9.39
N VAL A 181 -5.77 -6.98 -10.58
CA VAL A 181 -4.50 -6.46 -11.08
C VAL A 181 -4.80 -5.26 -11.97
N ASN A 182 -4.24 -4.11 -11.62
CA ASN A 182 -4.20 -2.93 -12.47
C ASN A 182 -2.78 -2.78 -13.01
N VAL A 183 -2.64 -2.50 -14.30
CA VAL A 183 -1.33 -2.35 -14.96
C VAL A 183 -1.05 -0.88 -15.20
N ASN A 184 -0.06 -0.36 -14.51
CA ASN A 184 0.48 0.97 -14.75
C ASN A 184 1.95 0.85 -15.16
N ASP A 185 2.19 0.75 -16.46
CA ASP A 185 3.50 0.65 -17.10
C ASP A 185 4.11 2.01 -17.48
N LYS A 186 3.40 3.10 -17.20
CA LYS A 186 3.81 4.47 -17.54
C LYS A 186 4.63 5.10 -16.40
N ARG A 187 5.56 5.96 -16.76
CA ARG A 187 6.22 6.88 -15.81
C ARG A 187 5.30 8.08 -15.56
N THR A 188 4.47 7.97 -14.53
CA THR A 188 3.44 8.96 -14.21
C THR A 188 3.20 9.00 -12.70
N SER A 189 2.76 10.14 -12.20
CA SER A 189 2.28 10.30 -10.82
C SER A 189 0.90 9.68 -10.59
N MET A 190 0.21 9.23 -11.64
CA MET A 190 -1.06 8.53 -11.51
C MET A 190 -0.84 7.15 -10.90
N VAL A 191 -1.66 6.81 -9.92
CA VAL A 191 -1.57 5.52 -9.22
C VAL A 191 -2.04 4.38 -10.12
N LEU A 192 -3.21 4.54 -10.75
CA LEU A 192 -3.82 3.52 -11.61
C LEU A 192 -3.45 3.73 -13.07
N GLY A 193 -3.23 2.62 -13.77
CA GLY A 193 -3.14 2.57 -15.23
C GLY A 193 -4.48 2.26 -15.89
N ASP A 194 -4.46 2.13 -17.20
CA ASP A 194 -5.67 2.02 -18.02
C ASP A 194 -6.18 0.58 -18.16
N LYS A 195 -5.40 -0.43 -17.77
CA LYS A 195 -5.73 -1.85 -17.95
C LYS A 195 -5.94 -2.54 -16.62
N GLU A 196 -7.06 -3.24 -16.50
CA GLU A 196 -7.41 -4.01 -15.32
C GLU A 196 -7.78 -5.45 -15.66
N SER A 197 -7.49 -6.37 -14.75
CA SER A 197 -7.92 -7.75 -14.82
C SER A 197 -8.32 -8.28 -13.45
N VAL A 198 -9.49 -8.89 -13.36
CA VAL A 198 -9.94 -9.57 -12.15
C VAL A 198 -9.21 -10.90 -12.06
N ILE A 199 -8.50 -11.12 -10.96
CA ILE A 199 -7.75 -12.36 -10.71
C ILE A 199 -8.41 -13.24 -9.65
N TYR A 200 -9.36 -12.67 -8.90
CA TYR A 200 -10.23 -13.37 -7.96
C TYR A 200 -11.51 -12.57 -7.71
N GLY A 201 -12.65 -13.28 -7.53
CA GLY A 201 -13.94 -12.71 -7.17
C GLY A 201 -14.64 -12.02 -8.34
N LYS A 202 -15.58 -11.12 -8.01
CA LYS A 202 -16.49 -10.48 -8.98
C LYS A 202 -15.94 -9.19 -9.61
N GLY A 203 -14.81 -8.68 -9.13
CA GLY A 203 -14.17 -7.46 -9.65
C GLY A 203 -14.73 -6.16 -9.06
N TYR A 204 -15.64 -6.23 -8.11
CA TYR A 204 -16.21 -5.10 -7.39
C TYR A 204 -16.63 -5.53 -5.98
N ILE A 205 -16.89 -4.56 -5.13
CA ILE A 205 -17.58 -4.75 -3.84
C ILE A 205 -18.88 -3.97 -3.86
N GLU A 206 -19.84 -4.40 -3.06
CA GLU A 206 -21.10 -3.67 -2.85
C GLU A 206 -21.16 -3.18 -1.41
N ASP A 207 -21.70 -2.02 -1.22
CA ASP A 207 -21.98 -1.47 0.11
C ASP A 207 -23.29 -0.69 0.12
N THR A 208 -23.88 -0.51 1.30
CA THR A 208 -25.14 0.19 1.44
C THR A 208 -24.93 1.47 2.26
N LEU A 209 -25.41 2.59 1.72
CA LEU A 209 -25.41 3.88 2.40
C LEU A 209 -26.79 4.53 2.25
N CYS A 210 -27.39 4.92 3.37
CA CYS A 210 -28.73 5.56 3.40
C CYS A 210 -29.80 4.80 2.60
N GLY A 211 -29.79 3.46 2.65
CA GLY A 211 -30.73 2.60 1.93
C GLY A 211 -30.46 2.40 0.44
N CYS A 212 -29.38 3.02 -0.10
CA CYS A 212 -28.94 2.83 -1.47
C CYS A 212 -27.74 1.89 -1.54
N THR A 213 -27.73 0.95 -2.49
CA THR A 213 -26.60 0.05 -2.74
C THR A 213 -25.68 0.67 -3.79
N PHE A 214 -24.39 0.68 -3.50
CA PHE A 214 -23.32 1.20 -4.35
C PHE A 214 -22.35 0.07 -4.74
N ARG A 215 -21.72 0.23 -5.91
CA ARG A 215 -20.60 -0.59 -6.38
C ARG A 215 -19.32 0.21 -6.50
#